data_a6e0c97d3f7f7e042661bab0a82f172c
#
_entry.id   a6e0c97d3f7f7e042661bab0a82f172c
#
_cell.length_a   1.000
_cell.length_b   1.000
_cell.length_c   1.000
_cell.angle_alpha   90.00
_cell.angle_beta   90.00
_cell.angle_gamma   90.00
#
_symmetry.space_group_name_H-M   'P 1'
#
loop_
_entity.id
_entity.type
_entity.pdbx_description
1 polymer ?
#
loop_
_entity_poly.entity_id
_entity_poly.type
_entity_poly.pdbx_seq_one_letter_code
_entity_poly.pdbx_strand_id
1 'polypeptide(L)'
;MEKCLYLCVEIYFYNKTIILKTMARAFVFLADGFEDIEALAPVDILRRGGVEVTTVSVMDEQVVTSAHGVGVVADALFAEVSGELADADLLVLPGGMPGASNLFAHEGLREALVAQSERQGRIAAICAAPAVVLAPLGLLACKRATCYPGFEQAFDDCDYTAELVTTDGLVTTACGPGAAMAFGYELLRQLGLTEAADALQEGMRYNQLKSEK
;
A
#
# COMPACT_ATOMS: atom_id res chain seq x y z
N MET A 1 -13.68 35.84 -1.14
CA MET A 1 -12.70 35.23 -0.23
C MET A 1 -12.16 34.01 -0.95
N GLU A 2 -11.02 34.18 -1.61
CA GLU A 2 -10.34 33.12 -2.37
C GLU A 2 -9.68 32.18 -1.41
N LYS A 3 -10.01 30.88 -1.51
CA LYS A 3 -9.28 29.80 -0.82
C LYS A 3 -7.94 29.66 -1.51
N CYS A 4 -6.89 30.09 -0.84
CA CYS A 4 -5.51 29.83 -1.24
C CYS A 4 -5.25 28.34 -1.15
N LEU A 5 -5.20 27.65 -2.28
CA LEU A 5 -4.70 26.28 -2.38
C LEU A 5 -3.18 26.34 -2.13
N TYR A 6 -2.73 25.90 -0.96
CA TYR A 6 -1.31 25.66 -0.73
C TYR A 6 -0.91 24.37 -1.47
N LEU A 7 -0.42 24.54 -2.71
CA LEU A 7 0.35 23.50 -3.37
C LEU A 7 1.70 23.43 -2.63
N CYS A 8 1.92 22.39 -1.82
CA CYS A 8 3.26 22.07 -1.32
C CYS A 8 4.07 21.55 -2.49
N VAL A 9 4.85 22.41 -3.10
CA VAL A 9 5.78 22.08 -4.19
C VAL A 9 7.20 22.24 -3.64
N GLU A 10 7.96 21.15 -3.52
CA GLU A 10 9.40 21.23 -3.31
C GLU A 10 10.10 21.56 -4.63
N ILE A 11 10.86 22.67 -4.66
CA ILE A 11 11.57 23.14 -5.85
C ILE A 11 13.02 22.70 -5.76
N TYR A 12 13.46 21.81 -6.66
CA TYR A 12 14.85 21.45 -6.84
C TYR A 12 15.41 22.07 -8.12
N PHE A 13 16.57 22.71 -8.02
CA PHE A 13 17.29 23.24 -9.17
C PHE A 13 18.34 22.22 -9.65
N TYR A 14 18.10 21.61 -10.81
CA TYR A 14 19.11 20.84 -11.52
C TYR A 14 19.21 21.37 -12.96
N ASN A 15 20.37 21.89 -13.34
CA ASN A 15 20.68 22.41 -14.68
C ASN A 15 19.67 23.42 -15.28
N LYS A 16 19.22 24.42 -14.51
CA LYS A 16 18.27 25.47 -14.95
C LYS A 16 16.86 25.02 -15.34
N THR A 17 16.49 23.78 -15.10
CA THR A 17 15.11 23.32 -15.27
C THR A 17 14.44 23.20 -13.89
N ILE A 18 13.32 23.87 -13.71
CA ILE A 18 12.49 23.69 -12.50
C ILE A 18 11.70 22.40 -12.69
N ILE A 19 12.09 21.36 -11.99
CA ILE A 19 11.29 20.12 -11.91
C ILE A 19 10.34 20.29 -10.72
N LEU A 20 9.07 20.52 -11.00
CA LEU A 20 8.01 20.43 -9.99
C LEU A 20 7.84 18.95 -9.65
N LYS A 21 8.36 18.51 -8.51
CA LYS A 21 8.07 17.16 -8.01
C LYS A 21 6.63 17.17 -7.49
N THR A 22 5.70 16.58 -8.23
CA THR A 22 4.35 16.30 -7.72
C THR A 22 4.47 15.36 -6.52
N MET A 23 3.61 15.53 -5.50
CA MET A 23 3.53 14.57 -4.39
C MET A 23 3.20 13.19 -4.94
N ALA A 24 3.85 12.16 -4.39
CA ALA A 24 3.51 10.78 -4.75
C ALA A 24 2.07 10.46 -4.33
N ARG A 25 1.33 9.75 -5.18
CA ARG A 25 -0.07 9.37 -4.95
C ARG A 25 -0.19 7.88 -4.68
N ALA A 26 -0.83 7.53 -3.58
CA ALA A 26 -1.07 6.14 -3.19
C ALA A 26 -2.57 5.90 -2.93
N PHE A 27 -3.06 4.74 -3.36
CA PHE A 27 -4.42 4.28 -3.08
C PHE A 27 -4.37 3.02 -2.23
N VAL A 28 -5.08 3.04 -1.09
CA VAL A 28 -5.19 1.91 -0.16
C VAL A 28 -6.61 1.38 -0.21
N PHE A 29 -6.79 0.16 -0.70
CA PHE A 29 -8.11 -0.42 -0.93
C PHE A 29 -8.63 -1.15 0.30
N LEU A 30 -9.84 -0.82 0.72
CA LEU A 30 -10.51 -1.39 1.88
C LEU A 30 -11.74 -2.21 1.43
N ALA A 31 -11.88 -3.39 2.01
CA ALA A 31 -13.06 -4.25 1.86
C ALA A 31 -13.48 -4.77 3.24
N ASP A 32 -14.75 -5.08 3.43
CA ASP A 32 -15.23 -5.64 4.71
C ASP A 32 -14.42 -6.88 5.12
N GLY A 33 -13.95 -6.87 6.37
CA GLY A 33 -13.05 -7.86 6.92
C GLY A 33 -11.57 -7.59 6.68
N PHE A 34 -11.19 -6.37 6.28
CA PHE A 34 -9.78 -5.96 6.26
C PHE A 34 -9.16 -6.01 7.67
N GLU A 35 -7.85 -6.19 7.77
CA GLU A 35 -7.15 -6.16 9.06
C GLU A 35 -6.76 -4.72 9.41
N ASP A 36 -7.09 -4.30 10.64
CA ASP A 36 -7.03 -2.91 11.13
C ASP A 36 -5.64 -2.31 11.03
N ILE A 37 -4.64 -3.01 11.56
CA ILE A 37 -3.27 -2.51 11.66
C ILE A 37 -2.61 -2.48 10.28
N GLU A 38 -2.89 -3.49 9.47
CA GLU A 38 -2.32 -3.65 8.12
C GLU A 38 -2.80 -2.57 7.16
N ALA A 39 -4.03 -2.07 7.35
CA ALA A 39 -4.56 -0.95 6.59
C ALA A 39 -4.10 0.40 7.14
N LEU A 40 -4.31 0.64 8.45
CA LEU A 40 -4.21 1.99 9.00
C LEU A 40 -2.77 2.41 9.31
N ALA A 41 -1.88 1.49 9.67
CA ALA A 41 -0.49 1.84 9.93
C ALA A 41 0.25 2.33 8.67
N PRO A 42 0.16 1.65 7.50
CA PRO A 42 0.72 2.19 6.26
C PRO A 42 0.09 3.52 5.84
N VAL A 43 -1.23 3.70 6.00
CA VAL A 43 -1.92 4.97 5.70
C VAL A 43 -1.32 6.11 6.53
N ASP A 44 -1.18 5.94 7.86
CA ASP A 44 -0.62 6.95 8.76
C ASP A 44 0.84 7.26 8.37
N ILE A 45 1.67 6.25 8.15
CA ILE A 45 3.08 6.42 7.81
C ILE A 45 3.26 7.13 6.46
N LEU A 46 2.52 6.72 5.44
CA LEU A 46 2.59 7.34 4.11
C LEU A 46 2.15 8.80 4.16
N ARG A 47 1.04 9.11 4.84
CA ARG A 47 0.57 10.49 5.03
C ARG A 47 1.58 11.35 5.79
N ARG A 48 2.18 10.83 6.88
CA ARG A 48 3.27 11.52 7.61
C ARG A 48 4.50 11.74 6.74
N GLY A 49 4.78 10.82 5.81
CA GLY A 49 5.88 10.93 4.86
C GLY A 49 5.64 11.87 3.68
N GLY A 50 4.48 12.56 3.63
CA GLY A 50 4.14 13.52 2.58
C GLY A 50 3.58 12.88 1.31
N VAL A 51 3.08 11.63 1.38
CA VAL A 51 2.37 10.98 0.28
C VAL A 51 0.90 11.37 0.31
N GLU A 52 0.33 11.70 -0.84
CA GLU A 52 -1.12 11.86 -1.00
C GLU A 52 -1.77 10.48 -1.00
N VAL A 53 -2.42 10.14 0.12
CA VAL A 53 -3.04 8.82 0.31
C VAL A 53 -4.54 8.94 0.30
N THR A 54 -5.17 8.21 -0.62
CA THR A 54 -6.62 8.02 -0.68
C THR A 54 -6.96 6.59 -0.23
N THR A 55 -7.75 6.45 0.83
CA THR A 55 -8.36 5.18 1.20
C THR A 55 -9.61 4.96 0.37
N VAL A 56 -9.74 3.78 -0.23
CA VAL A 56 -10.77 3.48 -1.22
C VAL A 56 -11.59 2.28 -0.77
N SER A 57 -12.89 2.46 -0.57
CA SER A 57 -13.81 1.35 -0.36
C SER A 57 -14.10 0.66 -1.70
N VAL A 58 -13.92 -0.66 -1.75
CA VAL A 58 -14.39 -1.49 -2.87
C VAL A 58 -15.80 -2.06 -2.59
N MET A 59 -16.43 -1.64 -1.50
CA MET A 59 -17.81 -1.97 -1.15
C MET A 59 -18.75 -0.89 -1.70
N ASP A 60 -20.07 -1.11 -1.58
CA ASP A 60 -21.09 -0.14 -2.03
C ASP A 60 -21.16 1.11 -1.13
N GLU A 61 -20.59 1.04 0.08
CA GLU A 61 -20.62 2.11 1.09
C GLU A 61 -19.21 2.58 1.44
N GLN A 62 -19.07 3.86 1.83
CA GLN A 62 -17.79 4.40 2.30
C GLN A 62 -17.36 3.82 3.65
N VAL A 63 -18.32 3.42 4.50
CA VAL A 63 -18.02 2.78 5.78
C VAL A 63 -17.68 1.32 5.54
N VAL A 64 -16.43 0.96 5.80
CA VAL A 64 -15.92 -0.41 5.68
C VAL A 64 -15.64 -0.96 7.07
N THR A 65 -16.13 -2.15 7.35
CA THR A 65 -15.96 -2.79 8.67
C THR A 65 -14.76 -3.74 8.66
N SER A 66 -13.83 -3.54 9.60
CA SER A 66 -12.65 -4.39 9.73
C SER A 66 -12.97 -5.79 10.25
N ALA A 67 -11.98 -6.68 10.21
CA ALA A 67 -12.09 -8.04 10.77
C ALA A 67 -12.39 -8.06 12.28
N HIS A 68 -12.09 -6.96 12.99
CA HIS A 68 -12.32 -6.84 14.43
C HIS A 68 -13.50 -5.91 14.77
N GLY A 69 -14.34 -5.57 13.78
CA GLY A 69 -15.56 -4.81 13.98
C GLY A 69 -15.37 -3.29 14.10
N VAL A 70 -14.22 -2.75 13.69
CA VAL A 70 -13.98 -1.32 13.64
C VAL A 70 -14.46 -0.77 12.29
N GLY A 71 -15.40 0.19 12.34
CA GLY A 71 -15.86 0.91 11.15
C GLY A 71 -14.87 2.01 10.75
N VAL A 72 -14.40 1.99 9.53
CA VAL A 72 -13.54 3.03 8.94
C VAL A 72 -14.28 3.69 7.77
N VAL A 73 -14.33 5.01 7.76
CA VAL A 73 -14.86 5.76 6.63
C VAL A 73 -13.73 5.94 5.62
N ALA A 74 -13.84 5.29 4.46
CA ALA A 74 -12.92 5.49 3.35
C ALA A 74 -13.08 6.91 2.76
N ASP A 75 -11.99 7.44 2.21
CA ASP A 75 -12.01 8.78 1.59
C ASP A 75 -12.88 8.80 0.32
N ALA A 76 -12.97 7.67 -0.40
CA ALA A 76 -13.74 7.55 -1.64
C ALA A 76 -14.27 6.12 -1.87
N LEU A 77 -15.28 6.00 -2.73
CA LEU A 77 -15.67 4.73 -3.34
C LEU A 77 -14.80 4.43 -4.57
N PHE A 78 -14.60 3.16 -4.90
CA PHE A 78 -13.82 2.73 -6.06
C PHE A 78 -14.30 3.40 -7.37
N ALA A 79 -15.61 3.48 -7.57
CA ALA A 79 -16.21 4.08 -8.76
C ALA A 79 -15.85 5.57 -8.94
N GLU A 80 -15.60 6.28 -7.83
CA GLU A 80 -15.27 7.72 -7.85
C GLU A 80 -13.83 7.98 -8.27
N VAL A 81 -12.91 7.04 -7.99
CA VAL A 81 -11.47 7.21 -8.23
C VAL A 81 -10.90 6.31 -9.32
N SER A 82 -11.70 5.44 -9.92
CA SER A 82 -11.22 4.46 -10.92
C SER A 82 -10.48 5.11 -12.10
N GLY A 83 -10.90 6.31 -12.54
CA GLY A 83 -10.23 7.08 -13.59
C GLY A 83 -8.90 7.71 -13.16
N GLU A 84 -8.64 7.84 -11.86
CA GLU A 84 -7.41 8.42 -11.31
C GLU A 84 -6.31 7.39 -11.05
N LEU A 85 -6.67 6.10 -11.02
CA LEU A 85 -5.72 5.02 -10.73
C LEU A 85 -4.60 4.92 -11.78
N ALA A 86 -4.82 5.46 -12.97
CA ALA A 86 -3.79 5.54 -14.03
C ALA A 86 -2.59 6.41 -13.60
N ASP A 87 -2.81 7.38 -12.73
CA ASP A 87 -1.78 8.31 -12.24
C ASP A 87 -1.24 7.91 -10.85
N ALA A 88 -1.59 6.72 -10.35
CA ALA A 88 -1.13 6.23 -9.06
C ALA A 88 0.34 5.81 -9.08
N ASP A 89 1.14 6.29 -8.15
CA ASP A 89 2.50 5.81 -7.91
C ASP A 89 2.52 4.47 -7.18
N LEU A 90 1.48 4.20 -6.36
CA LEU A 90 1.41 3.02 -5.50
C LEU A 90 -0.05 2.59 -5.25
N LEU A 91 -0.32 1.28 -5.42
CA LEU A 91 -1.55 0.62 -4.99
C LEU A 91 -1.23 -0.31 -3.81
N VAL A 92 -2.03 -0.22 -2.74
CA VAL A 92 -1.79 -0.96 -1.48
C VAL A 92 -3.01 -1.81 -1.11
N LEU A 93 -2.76 -3.08 -0.78
CA LEU A 93 -3.75 -4.06 -0.40
C LEU A 93 -3.48 -4.56 1.03
N PRO A 94 -4.27 -4.19 2.03
CA PRO A 94 -4.23 -4.82 3.33
C PRO A 94 -4.73 -6.26 3.25
N GLY A 95 -4.39 -7.05 4.26
CA GLY A 95 -4.92 -8.39 4.42
C GLY A 95 -6.18 -8.42 5.27
N GLY A 96 -6.29 -9.45 6.10
CA GLY A 96 -7.51 -9.81 6.81
C GLY A 96 -8.41 -10.70 5.97
N MET A 97 -9.20 -11.54 6.66
CA MET A 97 -10.20 -12.39 6.02
C MET A 97 -11.57 -12.09 6.63
N PRO A 98 -12.62 -11.91 5.83
CA PRO A 98 -12.69 -12.11 4.38
C PRO A 98 -12.18 -10.93 3.52
N GLY A 99 -11.58 -9.87 4.10
CA GLY A 99 -11.18 -8.65 3.41
C GLY A 99 -10.39 -8.91 2.12
N ALA A 100 -9.32 -9.73 2.18
CA ALA A 100 -8.53 -10.06 1.00
C ALA A 100 -9.37 -10.78 -0.09
N SER A 101 -10.30 -11.66 0.31
CA SER A 101 -11.21 -12.32 -0.64
C SER A 101 -12.18 -11.33 -1.28
N ASN A 102 -12.68 -10.35 -0.51
CA ASN A 102 -13.56 -9.31 -1.01
C ASN A 102 -12.81 -8.35 -1.96
N LEU A 103 -11.55 -8.02 -1.67
CA LEU A 103 -10.69 -7.28 -2.60
C LEU A 103 -10.53 -8.04 -3.92
N PHE A 104 -10.24 -9.35 -3.87
CA PHE A 104 -10.10 -10.17 -5.06
C PHE A 104 -11.42 -10.33 -5.82
N ALA A 105 -12.57 -10.35 -5.16
CA ALA A 105 -13.87 -10.44 -5.81
C ALA A 105 -14.21 -9.20 -6.65
N HIS A 106 -13.65 -8.02 -6.32
CA HIS A 106 -13.93 -6.78 -7.02
C HIS A 106 -13.22 -6.73 -8.37
N GLU A 107 -13.98 -6.84 -9.49
CA GLU A 107 -13.45 -6.95 -10.85
C GLU A 107 -12.59 -5.75 -11.25
N GLY A 108 -13.10 -4.53 -11.05
CA GLY A 108 -12.37 -3.32 -11.42
C GLY A 108 -11.05 -3.15 -10.66
N LEU A 109 -10.94 -3.66 -9.41
CA LEU A 109 -9.67 -3.64 -8.68
C LEU A 109 -8.66 -4.61 -9.31
N ARG A 110 -9.10 -5.82 -9.72
CA ARG A 110 -8.22 -6.77 -10.42
C ARG A 110 -7.67 -6.17 -11.71
N GLU A 111 -8.54 -5.53 -12.50
CA GLU A 111 -8.14 -4.84 -13.72
C GLU A 111 -7.16 -3.71 -13.45
N ALA A 112 -7.41 -2.89 -12.42
CA ALA A 112 -6.51 -1.81 -12.00
C ALA A 112 -5.13 -2.32 -11.58
N LEU A 113 -5.05 -3.46 -10.85
CA LEU A 113 -3.78 -4.07 -10.43
C LEU A 113 -2.98 -4.59 -11.62
N VAL A 114 -3.63 -5.23 -12.59
CA VAL A 114 -2.97 -5.70 -13.81
C VAL A 114 -2.47 -4.50 -14.63
N ALA A 115 -3.31 -3.49 -14.84
CA ALA A 115 -2.92 -2.26 -15.54
C ALA A 115 -1.78 -1.52 -14.83
N GLN A 116 -1.75 -1.50 -13.48
CA GLN A 116 -0.65 -0.94 -12.68
C GLN A 116 0.66 -1.66 -12.98
N SER A 117 0.65 -2.98 -13.02
CA SER A 117 1.82 -3.79 -13.32
C SER A 117 2.32 -3.56 -14.76
N GLU A 118 1.42 -3.53 -15.74
CA GLU A 118 1.75 -3.32 -17.15
C GLU A 118 2.43 -1.95 -17.39
N ARG A 119 1.97 -0.89 -16.71
CA ARG A 119 2.59 0.44 -16.80
C ARG A 119 3.80 0.63 -15.89
N GLN A 120 4.30 -0.45 -15.25
CA GLN A 120 5.45 -0.42 -14.34
C GLN A 120 5.20 0.48 -13.11
N GLY A 121 3.97 0.49 -12.60
CA GLY A 121 3.59 1.11 -11.34
C GLY A 121 3.83 0.19 -10.15
N ARG A 122 3.97 0.76 -8.95
CA ARG A 122 4.21 -0.03 -7.73
C ARG A 122 2.94 -0.62 -7.17
N ILE A 123 3.06 -1.86 -6.68
CA ILE A 123 1.98 -2.60 -6.00
C ILE A 123 2.53 -3.12 -4.68
N ALA A 124 1.72 -3.01 -3.63
CA ALA A 124 2.08 -3.50 -2.31
C ALA A 124 0.92 -4.29 -1.69
N ALA A 125 1.24 -5.39 -1.01
CA ALA A 125 0.25 -6.24 -0.35
C ALA A 125 0.81 -6.84 0.93
N ILE A 126 -0.05 -7.04 1.93
CA ILE A 126 0.37 -7.58 3.23
C ILE A 126 -0.50 -8.76 3.65
N CYS A 127 0.08 -9.68 4.43
CA CYS A 127 -0.62 -10.78 5.10
C CYS A 127 -1.23 -11.79 4.11
N ALA A 128 -2.55 -11.90 4.07
CA ALA A 128 -3.25 -12.78 3.13
C ALA A 128 -3.28 -12.23 1.70
N ALA A 129 -3.21 -10.89 1.52
CA ALA A 129 -3.43 -10.26 0.22
C ALA A 129 -2.39 -10.66 -0.87
N PRO A 130 -1.09 -10.86 -0.60
CA PRO A 130 -0.17 -11.36 -1.60
C PRO A 130 -0.63 -12.68 -2.22
N ALA A 131 -1.09 -13.61 -1.39
CA ALA A 131 -1.51 -14.94 -1.82
C ALA A 131 -2.93 -14.97 -2.41
N VAL A 132 -3.85 -14.21 -1.80
CA VAL A 132 -5.28 -14.24 -2.19
C VAL A 132 -5.56 -13.33 -3.39
N VAL A 133 -4.81 -12.23 -3.53
CA VAL A 133 -5.06 -11.25 -4.60
C VAL A 133 -3.97 -11.27 -5.66
N LEU A 134 -2.69 -11.12 -5.28
CA LEU A 134 -1.62 -10.94 -6.27
C LEU A 134 -1.22 -12.23 -6.98
N ALA A 135 -1.12 -13.35 -6.24
CA ALA A 135 -0.72 -14.63 -6.83
C ALA A 135 -1.68 -15.13 -7.93
N PRO A 136 -3.03 -15.13 -7.73
CA PRO A 136 -3.96 -15.55 -8.77
C PRO A 136 -3.94 -14.65 -10.03
N LEU A 137 -3.49 -13.39 -9.89
CA LEU A 137 -3.32 -12.47 -11.01
C LEU A 137 -1.97 -12.64 -11.74
N GLY A 138 -1.11 -13.56 -11.29
CA GLY A 138 0.22 -13.77 -11.86
C GLY A 138 1.21 -12.65 -11.53
N LEU A 139 0.88 -11.73 -10.62
CA LEU A 139 1.69 -10.54 -10.32
C LEU A 139 2.92 -10.87 -9.46
N LEU A 140 3.01 -12.10 -8.95
CA LEU A 140 4.16 -12.62 -8.18
C LEU A 140 5.03 -13.60 -8.98
N ALA A 141 4.70 -13.89 -10.24
CA ALA A 141 5.46 -14.83 -11.05
C ALA A 141 6.94 -14.40 -11.19
N CYS A 142 7.86 -15.34 -10.97
CA CYS A 142 9.31 -15.15 -10.99
C CYS A 142 9.82 -14.06 -10.02
N LYS A 143 9.11 -13.81 -8.92
CA LYS A 143 9.47 -12.82 -7.91
C LYS A 143 9.76 -13.47 -6.57
N ARG A 144 10.49 -12.74 -5.74
CA ARG A 144 10.59 -12.99 -4.30
C ARG A 144 9.43 -12.29 -3.60
N ALA A 145 8.71 -12.98 -2.73
CA ALA A 145 7.61 -12.42 -1.97
C ALA A 145 7.43 -13.09 -0.61
N THR A 146 6.69 -12.43 0.27
CA THR A 146 6.24 -12.99 1.54
C THR A 146 4.74 -12.83 1.69
N CYS A 147 4.13 -13.63 2.55
CA CYS A 147 2.72 -13.54 2.93
C CYS A 147 2.55 -14.05 4.37
N TYR A 148 1.31 -14.04 4.88
CA TYR A 148 1.02 -14.65 6.17
C TYR A 148 1.29 -16.17 6.13
N PRO A 149 1.96 -16.73 7.15
CA PRO A 149 2.29 -18.15 7.19
C PRO A 149 1.06 -19.05 6.98
N GLY A 150 1.19 -20.02 6.08
CA GLY A 150 0.11 -20.92 5.68
C GLY A 150 -0.61 -20.51 4.39
N PHE A 151 -0.38 -19.29 3.87
CA PHE A 151 -0.90 -18.84 2.59
C PHE A 151 0.09 -19.01 1.43
N GLU A 152 1.37 -19.27 1.70
CA GLU A 152 2.43 -19.45 0.71
C GLU A 152 2.19 -20.58 -0.29
N GLN A 153 1.28 -21.47 0.02
CA GLN A 153 0.86 -22.57 -0.89
C GLN A 153 0.21 -22.05 -2.18
N ALA A 154 -0.24 -20.80 -2.20
CA ALA A 154 -0.75 -20.14 -3.40
C ALA A 154 0.36 -19.56 -4.30
N PHE A 155 1.63 -19.64 -3.90
CA PHE A 155 2.77 -19.14 -4.66
C PHE A 155 3.29 -20.21 -5.61
N ASP A 156 2.83 -20.21 -6.85
CA ASP A 156 3.18 -21.24 -7.84
C ASP A 156 4.59 -21.01 -8.42
N ASP A 157 4.90 -19.84 -8.92
CA ASP A 157 6.18 -19.47 -9.53
C ASP A 157 6.76 -18.25 -8.82
N CYS A 158 6.84 -18.35 -7.48
CA CYS A 158 7.27 -17.28 -6.59
C CYS A 158 8.18 -17.84 -5.50
N ASP A 159 9.30 -17.19 -5.25
CA ASP A 159 10.23 -17.53 -4.18
C ASP A 159 9.73 -16.97 -2.84
N TYR A 160 9.16 -17.83 -1.99
CA TYR A 160 8.68 -17.43 -0.66
C TYR A 160 9.83 -17.19 0.30
N THR A 161 9.95 -15.95 0.78
CA THR A 161 11.09 -15.53 1.60
C THR A 161 10.89 -15.73 3.10
N ALA A 162 9.66 -15.79 3.60
CA ALA A 162 9.31 -15.76 5.02
C ALA A 162 9.86 -14.52 5.79
N GLU A 163 10.30 -13.49 5.08
CA GLU A 163 10.78 -12.23 5.66
C GLU A 163 9.61 -11.38 6.15
N LEU A 164 9.86 -10.43 7.06
CA LEU A 164 8.82 -9.49 7.52
C LEU A 164 8.30 -8.64 6.35
N VAL A 165 9.22 -8.14 5.53
CA VAL A 165 8.92 -7.36 4.32
C VAL A 165 9.88 -7.79 3.23
N THR A 166 9.37 -8.03 2.05
CA THR A 166 10.13 -8.38 0.86
C THR A 166 9.75 -7.44 -0.27
N THR A 167 10.75 -6.80 -0.88
CA THR A 167 10.58 -6.02 -2.11
C THR A 167 11.33 -6.69 -3.24
N ASP A 168 10.66 -6.91 -4.37
CA ASP A 168 11.25 -7.36 -5.61
C ASP A 168 10.74 -6.51 -6.78
N GLY A 169 11.64 -5.69 -7.32
CA GLY A 169 11.30 -4.71 -8.35
C GLY A 169 10.25 -3.71 -7.85
N LEU A 170 9.08 -3.75 -8.43
CA LEU A 170 7.97 -2.83 -8.14
C LEU A 170 6.90 -3.43 -7.22
N VAL A 171 7.12 -4.65 -6.75
CA VAL A 171 6.19 -5.34 -5.83
C VAL A 171 6.80 -5.41 -4.44
N THR A 172 6.08 -4.92 -3.45
CA THR A 172 6.44 -5.03 -2.02
C THR A 172 5.39 -5.85 -1.29
N THR A 173 5.83 -6.88 -0.58
CA THR A 173 4.95 -7.73 0.22
C THR A 173 5.39 -7.75 1.68
N ALA A 174 4.45 -8.03 2.61
CA ALA A 174 4.75 -8.16 4.03
C ALA A 174 3.94 -9.31 4.66
N CYS A 175 4.46 -9.87 5.75
CA CYS A 175 3.97 -11.15 6.26
C CYS A 175 2.73 -11.06 7.16
N GLY A 176 2.38 -9.90 7.72
CA GLY A 176 1.22 -9.80 8.61
C GLY A 176 1.24 -8.58 9.54
N PRO A 177 0.30 -8.48 10.52
CA PRO A 177 0.07 -7.26 11.30
C PRO A 177 1.32 -6.74 12.01
N GLY A 178 2.17 -7.63 12.54
CA GLY A 178 3.43 -7.26 13.18
C GLY A 178 4.45 -6.59 12.26
N ALA A 179 4.31 -6.75 10.94
CA ALA A 179 5.15 -6.12 9.92
C ALA A 179 4.61 -4.79 9.40
N ALA A 180 3.37 -4.39 9.74
CA ALA A 180 2.69 -3.26 9.12
C ALA A 180 3.46 -1.94 9.20
N MET A 181 4.13 -1.67 10.34
CA MET A 181 4.98 -0.48 10.49
C MET A 181 6.20 -0.55 9.56
N ALA A 182 6.92 -1.68 9.56
CA ALA A 182 8.07 -1.89 8.68
C ALA A 182 7.67 -1.78 7.20
N PHE A 183 6.52 -2.34 6.84
CA PHE A 183 5.92 -2.24 5.52
C PHE A 183 5.69 -0.78 5.12
N GLY A 184 5.02 0.03 5.94
CA GLY A 184 4.78 1.44 5.67
C GLY A 184 6.07 2.24 5.42
N TYR A 185 7.13 2.01 6.22
CA TYR A 185 8.42 2.65 6.00
C TYR A 185 9.10 2.19 4.72
N GLU A 186 8.99 0.90 4.38
CA GLU A 186 9.53 0.39 3.12
C GLU A 186 8.81 1.01 1.92
N LEU A 187 7.49 1.19 1.98
CA LEU A 187 6.73 1.85 0.92
C LEU A 187 7.19 3.29 0.70
N LEU A 188 7.51 4.04 1.76
CA LEU A 188 8.13 5.37 1.62
C LEU A 188 9.47 5.30 0.88
N ARG A 189 10.33 4.32 1.21
CA ARG A 189 11.61 4.13 0.51
C ARG A 189 11.41 3.82 -0.95
N GLN A 190 10.45 2.97 -1.27
CA GLN A 190 10.11 2.61 -2.64
C GLN A 190 9.57 3.80 -3.46
N LEU A 191 8.97 4.79 -2.79
CA LEU A 191 8.57 6.06 -3.40
C LEU A 191 9.71 7.10 -3.46
N GLY A 192 10.94 6.73 -3.06
CA GLY A 192 12.11 7.62 -3.05
C GLY A 192 12.15 8.59 -1.87
N LEU A 193 11.36 8.33 -0.81
CA LEU A 193 11.25 9.16 0.39
C LEU A 193 12.03 8.55 1.57
N THR A 194 13.27 8.09 1.32
CA THR A 194 14.11 7.39 2.30
C THR A 194 14.38 8.24 3.54
N GLU A 195 14.72 9.51 3.37
CA GLU A 195 15.00 10.41 4.49
C GLU A 195 13.76 10.61 5.38
N ALA A 196 12.58 10.72 4.77
CA ALA A 196 11.31 10.80 5.52
C ALA A 196 11.03 9.50 6.28
N ALA A 197 11.27 8.34 5.66
CA ALA A 197 11.11 7.05 6.32
C ALA A 197 12.03 6.92 7.55
N ASP A 198 13.30 7.32 7.44
CA ASP A 198 14.26 7.24 8.54
C ASP A 198 13.92 8.21 9.66
N ALA A 199 13.54 9.45 9.34
CA ALA A 199 13.09 10.44 10.31
C ALA A 199 11.82 10.00 11.05
N LEU A 200 10.87 9.38 10.34
CA LEU A 200 9.65 8.86 10.95
C LEU A 200 9.91 7.64 11.84
N GLN A 201 10.81 6.73 11.45
CA GLN A 201 11.19 5.61 12.33
C GLN A 201 11.73 6.10 13.69
N GLU A 202 12.52 7.17 13.68
CA GLU A 202 13.01 7.78 14.93
C GLU A 202 11.88 8.52 15.67
N GLY A 203 11.14 9.40 14.97
CA GLY A 203 10.08 10.23 15.57
C GLY A 203 8.92 9.41 16.14
N MET A 204 8.55 8.31 15.51
CA MET A 204 7.52 7.37 15.97
C MET A 204 8.07 6.30 16.94
N ARG A 205 9.34 6.41 17.35
CA ARG A 205 10.02 5.53 18.32
C ARG A 205 10.16 4.07 17.84
N TYR A 206 9.98 3.81 16.55
CA TYR A 206 10.06 2.46 15.99
C TYR A 206 11.46 1.83 16.16
N ASN A 207 12.53 2.64 16.07
CA ASN A 207 13.90 2.16 16.23
C ASN A 207 14.18 1.60 17.62
N GLN A 208 13.44 2.04 18.67
CA GLN A 208 13.58 1.51 20.02
C GLN A 208 13.13 0.04 20.11
N LEU A 209 12.11 -0.37 19.34
CA LEU A 209 11.67 -1.77 19.29
C LEU A 209 12.75 -2.71 18.72
N LYS A 210 13.69 -2.17 17.92
CA LYS A 210 14.80 -2.93 17.34
C LYS A 210 16.00 -3.08 18.28
N SER A 211 16.15 -2.16 19.23
CA SER A 211 17.31 -2.10 20.14
C SER A 211 17.13 -2.91 21.43
N GLU A 212 15.91 -3.38 21.72
CA GLU A 212 15.60 -4.16 22.93
C GLU A 212 15.77 -5.69 22.74
N LYS A 213 16.58 -6.11 21.74
CA LYS A 213 16.93 -7.53 21.50
C LYS A 213 18.32 -7.86 21.97
#